data_dbe467b22b1cb4411fb3e377e9dc983e
#
_entry.id   dbe467b22b1cb4411fb3e377e9dc983e
#
_cell.length_a   1.000
_cell.length_b   1.000
_cell.length_c   1.000
_cell.angle_alpha   90.00
_cell.angle_beta   90.00
_cell.angle_gamma   90.00
#
_symmetry.space_group_name_H-M   'P 1'
#
loop_
_entity.id
_entity.type
_entity.pdbx_description
1 polymer ?
#
loop_
_entity_poly.entity_id
_entity_poly.type
_entity_poly.pdbx_seq_one_letter_code
_entity_poly.pdbx_strand_id
1 'polypeptide(L)'
;MAAMYDRTFVKTEAAGLRDWRAALLGEVGGEVLEIGPGTGLNLEHYPAEVTRLVLAEPDRHMRAKLAPKVEARAARFPIEVTDAGVDPIPFEAESFDVVVSTLVLCSVPDHEAALIEIHRVLRPGGRFVFLEHVAAVENPKRHRWQQRIEPLWKRWAGNCHLTRTTDLAIPAAGFELVEARRESMRQTPPIVRVTTRGYALKPV
;
A
#
# COMPACT_ATOMS: atom_id res chain seq x y z
N MET A 1 10.59 -13.68 7.67
CA MET A 1 10.50 -12.21 7.55
C MET A 1 9.40 -11.63 8.44
N ALA A 2 8.19 -12.16 8.43
CA ALA A 2 7.06 -11.64 9.23
C ALA A 2 7.36 -11.41 10.73
N ALA A 3 8.18 -12.26 11.39
CA ALA A 3 8.51 -12.10 12.81
C ALA A 3 9.34 -10.84 13.13
N MET A 4 10.13 -10.35 12.19
CA MET A 4 10.97 -9.16 12.36
C MET A 4 10.32 -7.90 11.80
N TYR A 5 9.31 -8.03 10.94
CA TYR A 5 8.69 -6.93 10.23
C TYR A 5 8.19 -5.83 11.19
N ASP A 6 7.31 -6.19 12.11
CA ASP A 6 6.75 -5.23 13.07
C ASP A 6 7.84 -4.54 13.91
N ARG A 7 8.86 -5.30 14.36
CA ARG A 7 9.99 -4.75 15.14
C ARG A 7 10.79 -3.73 14.33
N THR A 8 10.98 -3.99 13.04
CA THR A 8 11.72 -3.08 12.15
C THR A 8 10.94 -1.77 11.95
N PHE A 9 9.62 -1.86 11.85
CA PHE A 9 8.77 -0.69 11.62
C PHE A 9 8.37 0.08 12.89
N VAL A 10 8.52 -0.47 14.13
CA VAL A 10 8.13 0.22 15.37
C VAL A 10 8.68 1.65 15.44
N LYS A 11 9.95 1.86 15.14
CA LYS A 11 10.56 3.19 15.18
C LYS A 11 10.05 4.11 14.08
N THR A 12 9.80 3.56 12.89
CA THR A 12 9.27 4.30 11.73
C THR A 12 7.82 4.71 11.97
N GLU A 13 6.99 3.79 12.49
CA GLU A 13 5.61 4.07 12.88
C GLU A 13 5.56 5.20 13.93
N ALA A 14 6.36 5.09 15.00
CA ALA A 14 6.44 6.11 16.06
C ALA A 14 7.02 7.46 15.58
N ALA A 15 7.78 7.47 14.48
CA ALA A 15 8.38 8.67 13.90
C ALA A 15 7.46 9.41 12.92
N GLY A 16 6.19 8.97 12.76
CA GLY A 16 5.17 9.64 11.98
C GLY A 16 4.48 8.81 10.91
N LEU A 17 4.94 7.57 10.62
CA LEU A 17 4.29 6.73 9.62
C LEU A 17 2.86 6.35 10.05
N ARG A 18 2.65 6.11 11.35
CA ARG A 18 1.33 5.86 11.93
C ARG A 18 0.37 7.03 11.70
N ASP A 19 0.86 8.27 11.87
CA ASP A 19 0.04 9.46 11.64
C ASP A 19 -0.31 9.61 10.16
N TRP A 20 0.60 9.23 9.25
CA TRP A 20 0.32 9.22 7.82
C TRP A 20 -0.77 8.20 7.46
N ARG A 21 -0.73 6.98 8.07
CA ARG A 21 -1.79 5.98 7.89
C ARG A 21 -3.13 6.50 8.40
N ALA A 22 -3.14 7.08 9.59
CA ALA A 22 -4.36 7.65 10.18
C ALA A 22 -4.97 8.74 9.30
N ALA A 23 -4.15 9.65 8.78
CA ALA A 23 -4.61 10.73 7.90
C ALA A 23 -5.15 10.21 6.56
N LEU A 24 -4.51 9.18 5.97
CA LEU A 24 -4.92 8.61 4.68
C LEU A 24 -6.21 7.78 4.80
N LEU A 25 -6.37 7.05 5.89
CA LEU A 25 -7.45 6.07 6.05
C LEU A 25 -8.64 6.62 6.84
N GLY A 26 -8.48 7.72 7.55
CA GLY A 26 -9.54 8.26 8.42
C GLY A 26 -10.80 8.74 7.68
N GLU A 27 -10.73 8.93 6.37
CA GLU A 27 -11.85 9.38 5.52
C GLU A 27 -12.31 8.34 4.49
N VAL A 28 -11.82 7.09 4.59
CA VAL A 28 -12.28 6.03 3.70
C VAL A 28 -13.61 5.45 4.17
N GLY A 29 -14.45 5.00 3.24
CA GLY A 29 -15.74 4.41 3.57
C GLY A 29 -16.24 3.51 2.46
N GLY A 30 -17.41 2.86 2.69
CA GLY A 30 -17.99 1.91 1.74
C GLY A 30 -17.26 0.57 1.71
N GLU A 31 -17.25 -0.07 0.57
CA GLU A 31 -16.55 -1.34 0.34
C GLU A 31 -15.08 -1.10 0.02
N VAL A 32 -14.19 -1.54 0.89
CA VAL A 32 -12.75 -1.29 0.82
C VAL A 32 -11.98 -2.58 0.54
N LEU A 33 -11.06 -2.52 -0.41
CA LEU A 33 -10.02 -3.54 -0.63
C LEU A 33 -8.67 -2.99 -0.19
N GLU A 34 -8.00 -3.65 0.74
CA GLU A 34 -6.58 -3.41 1.02
C GLU A 34 -5.73 -4.50 0.40
N ILE A 35 -4.81 -4.12 -0.48
CA ILE A 35 -3.82 -5.02 -1.06
C ILE A 35 -2.57 -5.03 -0.19
N GLY A 36 -2.03 -6.22 0.12
CA GLY A 36 -0.85 -6.42 0.94
C GLY A 36 -0.93 -5.84 2.36
N PRO A 37 -1.98 -6.09 3.15
CA PRO A 37 -2.10 -5.57 4.52
C PRO A 37 -0.97 -6.02 5.45
N GLY A 38 -0.20 -7.02 5.07
CA GLY A 38 0.90 -7.55 5.86
C GLY A 38 0.43 -8.05 7.21
N THR A 39 0.97 -7.47 8.26
CA THR A 39 0.57 -7.79 9.65
C THR A 39 -0.61 -6.98 10.15
N GLY A 40 -1.25 -6.16 9.30
CA GLY A 40 -2.45 -5.38 9.64
C GLY A 40 -2.17 -4.09 10.40
N LEU A 41 -1.15 -3.32 10.03
CA LEU A 41 -0.84 -2.04 10.65
C LEU A 41 -1.89 -0.95 10.33
N ASN A 42 -2.66 -1.12 9.25
CA ASN A 42 -3.73 -0.22 8.86
C ASN A 42 -5.04 -0.44 9.60
N LEU A 43 -5.25 -1.63 10.15
CA LEU A 43 -6.55 -2.04 10.73
C LEU A 43 -7.09 -1.08 11.80
N GLU A 44 -6.22 -0.46 12.58
CA GLU A 44 -6.63 0.45 13.65
C GLU A 44 -7.14 1.80 13.12
N HIS A 45 -6.85 2.13 11.86
CA HIS A 45 -7.15 3.44 11.27
C HIS A 45 -8.42 3.46 10.41
N TYR A 46 -9.01 2.30 10.11
CA TYR A 46 -10.26 2.25 9.36
C TYR A 46 -11.43 2.76 10.20
N PRO A 47 -12.20 3.75 9.69
CA PRO A 47 -13.31 4.36 10.40
C PRO A 47 -14.59 3.50 10.33
N ALA A 48 -15.64 3.94 11.00
CA ALA A 48 -16.92 3.22 11.06
C ALA A 48 -17.71 3.28 9.74
N GLU A 49 -17.37 4.19 8.85
CA GLU A 49 -17.95 4.38 7.53
C GLU A 49 -17.60 3.26 6.55
N VAL A 50 -16.61 2.41 6.89
CA VAL A 50 -16.31 1.18 6.15
C VAL A 50 -17.43 0.17 6.38
N THR A 51 -18.07 -0.25 5.29
CA THR A 51 -19.18 -1.22 5.33
C THR A 51 -18.71 -2.66 5.12
N ARG A 52 -17.61 -2.86 4.41
CA ARG A 52 -16.93 -4.13 4.20
C ARG A 52 -15.44 -3.89 3.95
N LEU A 53 -14.57 -4.66 4.60
CA LEU A 53 -13.13 -4.61 4.37
C LEU A 53 -12.63 -5.97 3.86
N VAL A 54 -12.02 -5.98 2.68
CA VAL A 54 -11.33 -7.14 2.12
C VAL A 54 -9.83 -6.92 2.25
N LEU A 55 -9.12 -7.88 2.82
CA LEU A 55 -7.67 -7.87 3.05
C LEU A 55 -7.00 -8.95 2.19
N ALA A 56 -6.36 -8.54 1.09
CA ALA A 56 -5.72 -9.44 0.15
C ALA A 56 -4.22 -9.56 0.46
N GLU A 57 -3.82 -10.64 1.16
CA GLU A 57 -2.44 -10.89 1.60
C GLU A 57 -1.96 -12.28 1.15
N PRO A 58 -1.06 -12.38 0.18
CA PRO A 58 -0.59 -13.67 -0.33
C PRO A 58 0.36 -14.42 0.62
N ASP A 59 1.08 -13.71 1.52
CA ASP A 59 2.03 -14.36 2.44
C ASP A 59 1.32 -14.98 3.64
N ARG A 60 1.37 -16.32 3.74
CA ARG A 60 0.75 -17.09 4.83
C ARG A 60 1.23 -16.69 6.23
N HIS A 61 2.50 -16.27 6.36
CA HIS A 61 3.07 -15.89 7.64
C HIS A 61 2.63 -14.49 8.07
N MET A 62 2.38 -13.60 7.11
CA MET A 62 1.74 -12.30 7.36
C MET A 62 0.28 -12.52 7.76
N ARG A 63 -0.49 -13.34 7.02
CA ARG A 63 -1.89 -13.69 7.37
C ARG A 63 -2.01 -14.29 8.78
N ALA A 64 -1.08 -15.15 9.20
CA ALA A 64 -1.10 -15.72 10.55
C ALA A 64 -0.96 -14.66 11.66
N LYS A 65 -0.29 -13.53 11.40
CA LYS A 65 -0.19 -12.40 12.32
C LYS A 65 -1.36 -11.41 12.19
N LEU A 66 -1.93 -11.33 11.00
CA LEU A 66 -3.09 -10.52 10.71
C LEU A 66 -4.35 -11.06 11.42
N ALA A 67 -4.55 -12.37 11.41
CA ALA A 67 -5.76 -13.04 11.90
C ALA A 67 -6.22 -12.60 13.31
N PRO A 68 -5.39 -12.60 14.36
CA PRO A 68 -5.85 -12.17 15.68
C PRO A 68 -6.23 -10.67 15.75
N LYS A 69 -5.65 -9.83 14.90
CA LYS A 69 -6.01 -8.42 14.81
C LYS A 69 -7.35 -8.23 14.10
N VAL A 70 -7.65 -9.07 13.10
CA VAL A 70 -8.95 -9.11 12.41
C VAL A 70 -10.04 -9.53 13.38
N GLU A 71 -9.85 -10.61 14.13
CA GLU A 71 -10.80 -11.06 15.15
C GLU A 71 -11.15 -9.96 16.16
N ALA A 72 -10.15 -9.22 16.62
CA ALA A 72 -10.34 -8.10 17.54
C ALA A 72 -11.14 -6.92 16.94
N ARG A 73 -11.26 -6.82 15.62
CA ARG A 73 -11.94 -5.74 14.89
C ARG A 73 -13.24 -6.14 14.22
N ALA A 74 -13.51 -7.43 14.08
CA ALA A 74 -14.65 -7.97 13.35
C ALA A 74 -16.03 -7.49 13.87
N ALA A 75 -16.10 -6.99 15.11
CA ALA A 75 -17.32 -6.41 15.67
C ALA A 75 -17.69 -5.03 15.08
N ARG A 76 -16.78 -4.35 14.37
CA ARG A 76 -17.01 -2.99 13.84
C ARG A 76 -17.64 -3.01 12.45
N PHE A 77 -17.15 -3.88 11.59
CA PHE A 77 -17.63 -4.11 10.22
C PHE A 77 -17.13 -5.49 9.74
N PRO A 78 -17.78 -6.09 8.71
CA PRO A 78 -17.34 -7.35 8.13
C PRO A 78 -15.92 -7.24 7.56
N ILE A 79 -15.03 -8.17 7.96
CA ILE A 79 -13.66 -8.26 7.45
C ILE A 79 -13.45 -9.63 6.83
N GLU A 80 -13.05 -9.65 5.57
CA GLU A 80 -12.70 -10.83 4.80
C GLU A 80 -11.17 -10.85 4.57
N VAL A 81 -10.52 -11.98 4.81
CA VAL A 81 -9.09 -12.17 4.52
C VAL A 81 -8.96 -13.20 3.40
N THR A 82 -8.27 -12.83 2.33
CA THR A 82 -7.99 -13.70 1.19
C THR A 82 -6.47 -13.85 0.98
N ASP A 83 -6.07 -14.93 0.34
CA ASP A 83 -4.68 -15.16 -0.07
C ASP A 83 -4.38 -14.63 -1.48
N ALA A 84 -5.27 -13.82 -2.03
CA ALA A 84 -5.12 -13.23 -3.35
C ALA A 84 -3.87 -12.34 -3.45
N GLY A 85 -3.23 -12.39 -4.59
CA GLY A 85 -2.26 -11.39 -5.03
C GLY A 85 -2.94 -10.16 -5.63
N VAL A 86 -2.13 -9.27 -6.20
CA VAL A 86 -2.61 -8.03 -6.82
C VAL A 86 -2.72 -8.14 -8.35
N ASP A 87 -2.25 -9.23 -8.94
CA ASP A 87 -2.28 -9.49 -10.37
C ASP A 87 -2.40 -10.99 -10.65
N PRO A 88 -3.61 -11.45 -11.05
CA PRO A 88 -4.88 -10.70 -11.06
C PRO A 88 -5.51 -10.55 -9.66
N ILE A 89 -6.33 -9.52 -9.48
CA ILE A 89 -7.21 -9.35 -8.32
C ILE A 89 -8.49 -10.18 -8.56
N PRO A 90 -8.82 -11.22 -7.75
CA PRO A 90 -9.91 -12.15 -8.03
C PRO A 90 -11.30 -11.62 -7.63
N PHE A 91 -11.57 -10.38 -7.98
CA PHE A 91 -12.87 -9.74 -7.81
C PHE A 91 -13.36 -9.17 -9.13
N GLU A 92 -14.67 -9.06 -9.28
CA GLU A 92 -15.29 -8.47 -10.47
C GLU A 92 -14.88 -6.98 -10.62
N ALA A 93 -14.98 -6.47 -11.85
CA ALA A 93 -14.82 -5.05 -12.09
C ALA A 93 -15.83 -4.24 -11.25
N GLU A 94 -15.42 -3.03 -10.83
CA GLU A 94 -16.30 -2.08 -10.15
C GLU A 94 -16.92 -2.61 -8.84
N SER A 95 -16.17 -3.44 -8.11
CA SER A 95 -16.61 -4.06 -6.84
C SER A 95 -16.38 -3.20 -5.62
N PHE A 96 -15.40 -2.25 -5.66
CA PHE A 96 -14.96 -1.51 -4.49
C PHE A 96 -15.10 0.00 -4.66
N ASP A 97 -15.44 0.67 -3.57
CA ASP A 97 -15.46 2.14 -3.48
C ASP A 97 -14.06 2.70 -3.24
N VAL A 98 -13.23 1.93 -2.49
CA VAL A 98 -11.85 2.31 -2.18
C VAL A 98 -10.92 1.12 -2.33
N VAL A 99 -9.74 1.34 -2.94
CA VAL A 99 -8.60 0.42 -2.86
C VAL A 99 -7.46 1.10 -2.12
N VAL A 100 -6.83 0.38 -1.20
CA VAL A 100 -5.71 0.87 -0.37
C VAL A 100 -4.44 0.07 -0.67
N SER A 101 -3.32 0.77 -0.85
CA SER A 101 -1.99 0.19 -0.98
C SER A 101 -0.98 0.94 -0.11
N THR A 102 -0.33 0.24 0.82
CA THR A 102 0.68 0.85 1.69
C THR A 102 1.97 0.03 1.73
N LEU A 103 3.02 0.53 1.06
CA LEU A 103 4.34 -0.09 0.94
C LEU A 103 4.29 -1.47 0.25
N VAL A 104 3.43 -1.61 -0.76
CA VAL A 104 3.18 -2.84 -1.51
C VAL A 104 3.62 -2.73 -2.96
N LEU A 105 3.19 -1.68 -3.69
CA LEU A 105 3.48 -1.52 -5.11
C LEU A 105 4.98 -1.45 -5.42
N CYS A 106 5.80 -1.06 -4.47
CA CYS A 106 7.25 -1.15 -4.60
C CYS A 106 7.78 -2.60 -4.68
N SER A 107 7.00 -3.59 -4.22
CA SER A 107 7.43 -4.99 -4.06
C SER A 107 6.73 -6.01 -4.96
N VAL A 108 5.59 -5.65 -5.57
CA VAL A 108 4.87 -6.53 -6.50
C VAL A 108 5.72 -6.83 -7.74
N PRO A 109 5.55 -7.98 -8.42
CA PRO A 109 6.33 -8.30 -9.63
C PRO A 109 6.16 -7.26 -10.73
N ASP A 110 4.91 -6.95 -11.09
CA ASP A 110 4.54 -5.95 -12.09
C ASP A 110 3.62 -4.90 -11.46
N HIS A 111 4.13 -3.68 -11.27
CA HIS A 111 3.35 -2.63 -10.64
C HIS A 111 2.41 -1.91 -11.62
N GLU A 112 2.68 -1.98 -12.91
CA GLU A 112 1.79 -1.42 -13.94
C GLU A 112 0.56 -2.31 -14.10
N ALA A 113 0.75 -3.63 -14.20
CA ALA A 113 -0.34 -4.59 -14.19
C ALA A 113 -1.18 -4.48 -12.89
N ALA A 114 -0.53 -4.33 -11.74
CA ALA A 114 -1.21 -4.11 -10.47
C ALA A 114 -2.08 -2.84 -10.47
N LEU A 115 -1.60 -1.73 -11.02
CA LEU A 115 -2.37 -0.48 -11.14
C LEU A 115 -3.57 -0.63 -12.08
N ILE A 116 -3.44 -1.38 -13.17
CA ILE A 116 -4.54 -1.69 -14.09
C ILE A 116 -5.62 -2.50 -13.37
N GLU A 117 -5.23 -3.51 -12.59
CA GLU A 117 -6.17 -4.32 -11.82
C GLU A 117 -6.85 -3.52 -10.70
N ILE A 118 -6.13 -2.64 -10.00
CA ILE A 118 -6.69 -1.70 -9.03
C ILE A 118 -7.73 -0.80 -9.71
N HIS A 119 -7.40 -0.27 -10.89
CA HIS A 119 -8.33 0.56 -11.66
C HIS A 119 -9.57 -0.25 -12.08
N ARG A 120 -9.41 -1.49 -12.51
CA ARG A 120 -10.51 -2.37 -12.94
C ARG A 120 -11.51 -2.62 -11.82
N VAL A 121 -11.03 -2.96 -10.62
CA VAL A 121 -11.91 -3.33 -9.49
C VAL A 121 -12.54 -2.14 -8.78
N LEU A 122 -12.02 -0.93 -8.97
CA LEU A 122 -12.66 0.29 -8.47
C LEU A 122 -13.89 0.66 -9.28
N ARG A 123 -14.92 1.12 -8.60
CA ARG A 123 -16.10 1.76 -9.20
C ARG A 123 -15.72 3.08 -9.88
N PRO A 124 -16.43 3.53 -10.91
CA PRO A 124 -16.31 4.91 -11.40
C PRO A 124 -16.47 5.91 -10.25
N GLY A 125 -15.58 6.90 -10.15
CA GLY A 125 -15.49 7.81 -9.01
C GLY A 125 -14.85 7.21 -7.76
N GLY A 126 -14.50 5.92 -7.75
CA GLY A 126 -13.83 5.24 -6.63
C GLY A 126 -12.42 5.76 -6.38
N ARG A 127 -11.95 5.62 -5.15
CA ARG A 127 -10.70 6.19 -4.65
C ARG A 127 -9.60 5.15 -4.53
N PHE A 128 -8.44 5.41 -5.12
CA PHE A 128 -7.20 4.69 -4.84
C PHE A 128 -6.36 5.48 -3.82
N VAL A 129 -6.19 4.94 -2.62
CA VAL A 129 -5.39 5.51 -1.54
C VAL A 129 -4.03 4.82 -1.49
N PHE A 130 -2.95 5.58 -1.51
CA PHE A 130 -1.61 5.00 -1.58
C PHE A 130 -0.62 5.68 -0.62
N LEU A 131 0.33 4.87 -0.16
CA LEU A 131 1.53 5.28 0.55
C LEU A 131 2.66 4.34 0.11
N GLU A 132 3.56 4.82 -0.76
CA GLU A 132 4.54 3.96 -1.41
C GLU A 132 5.95 4.56 -1.34
N HIS A 133 6.94 3.69 -1.19
CA HIS A 133 8.33 4.06 -1.41
C HIS A 133 8.58 4.27 -2.92
N VAL A 134 9.31 5.33 -3.25
CA VAL A 134 9.59 5.71 -4.64
C VAL A 134 11.05 6.11 -4.88
N ALA A 135 11.42 6.16 -6.14
CA ALA A 135 12.72 6.63 -6.58
C ALA A 135 13.00 8.09 -6.16
N ALA A 136 14.21 8.35 -5.73
CA ALA A 136 14.67 9.69 -5.35
C ALA A 136 15.08 10.51 -6.58
N VAL A 137 14.21 10.67 -7.56
CA VAL A 137 14.52 11.33 -8.84
C VAL A 137 14.98 12.77 -8.69
N GLU A 138 14.53 13.48 -7.65
CA GLU A 138 14.92 14.86 -7.33
C GLU A 138 16.33 14.95 -6.73
N ASN A 139 16.93 13.82 -6.32
CA ASN A 139 18.26 13.74 -5.80
C ASN A 139 19.12 12.78 -6.63
N PRO A 140 19.84 13.28 -7.66
CA PRO A 140 20.58 12.43 -8.60
C PRO A 140 21.64 11.52 -7.94
N LYS A 141 22.23 11.96 -6.82
CA LYS A 141 23.21 11.14 -6.08
C LYS A 141 22.52 9.94 -5.42
N ARG A 142 21.39 10.18 -4.74
CA ARG A 142 20.61 9.13 -4.09
C ARG A 142 19.98 8.19 -5.12
N HIS A 143 19.45 8.71 -6.22
CA HIS A 143 18.89 7.92 -7.29
C HIS A 143 19.91 6.97 -7.92
N ARG A 144 21.15 7.44 -8.21
CA ARG A 144 22.24 6.57 -8.65
C ARG A 144 22.60 5.49 -7.62
N TRP A 145 22.52 5.79 -6.33
CA TRP A 145 22.71 4.80 -5.27
C TRP A 145 21.60 3.76 -5.28
N GLN A 146 20.33 4.17 -5.40
CA GLN A 146 19.19 3.27 -5.54
C GLN A 146 19.39 2.30 -6.70
N GLN A 147 19.74 2.80 -7.89
CA GLN A 147 19.98 1.97 -9.08
C GLN A 147 21.10 0.93 -8.87
N ARG A 148 22.17 1.29 -8.19
CA ARG A 148 23.32 0.39 -7.95
C ARG A 148 23.01 -0.69 -6.92
N ILE A 149 22.23 -0.36 -5.89
CA ILE A 149 21.97 -1.25 -4.77
C ILE A 149 20.72 -2.12 -5.03
N GLU A 150 19.80 -1.70 -5.87
CA GLU A 150 18.53 -2.37 -6.13
C GLU A 150 18.66 -3.88 -6.40
N PRO A 151 19.59 -4.40 -7.23
CA PRO A 151 19.69 -5.84 -7.48
C PRO A 151 19.95 -6.66 -6.20
N LEU A 152 20.76 -6.13 -5.29
CA LEU A 152 21.04 -6.75 -4.00
C LEU A 152 19.89 -6.54 -3.01
N TRP A 153 19.34 -5.32 -2.96
CA TRP A 153 18.24 -4.95 -2.08
C TRP A 153 16.99 -5.82 -2.28
N LYS A 154 16.59 -6.06 -3.53
CA LYS A 154 15.44 -6.92 -3.87
C LYS A 154 15.53 -8.31 -3.26
N ARG A 155 16.71 -8.90 -3.19
CA ARG A 155 16.91 -10.25 -2.62
C ARG A 155 16.65 -10.30 -1.10
N TRP A 156 16.88 -9.18 -0.40
CA TRP A 156 16.78 -9.11 1.06
C TRP A 156 15.50 -8.43 1.55
N ALA A 157 14.91 -7.55 0.73
CA ALA A 157 13.80 -6.68 1.11
C ALA A 157 12.47 -7.08 0.43
N GLY A 158 12.22 -8.38 0.24
CA GLY A 158 10.93 -8.87 -0.27
C GLY A 158 10.57 -8.33 -1.65
N ASN A 159 11.53 -8.31 -2.59
CA ASN A 159 11.38 -7.78 -3.94
C ASN A 159 11.13 -6.27 -4.02
N CYS A 160 11.41 -5.49 -2.96
CA CYS A 160 11.25 -4.04 -3.00
C CYS A 160 12.17 -3.41 -4.05
N HIS A 161 11.59 -2.75 -5.04
CA HIS A 161 12.28 -1.99 -6.08
C HIS A 161 12.52 -0.56 -5.61
N LEU A 162 13.79 -0.14 -5.60
CA LEU A 162 14.19 1.20 -5.15
C LEU A 162 13.95 2.30 -6.20
N THR A 163 13.75 1.91 -7.45
CA THR A 163 13.72 2.82 -8.61
C THR A 163 12.33 3.03 -9.21
N ARG A 164 11.30 2.46 -8.62
CA ARG A 164 9.92 2.67 -9.08
C ARG A 164 9.45 4.11 -8.87
N THR A 165 8.72 4.61 -9.83
CA THR A 165 8.08 5.95 -9.82
C THR A 165 6.56 5.79 -9.80
N THR A 166 6.04 5.19 -8.73
CA THR A 166 4.63 4.83 -8.59
C THR A 166 3.70 6.03 -8.78
N ASP A 167 4.10 7.20 -8.28
CA ASP A 167 3.36 8.45 -8.45
C ASP A 167 3.23 8.93 -9.91
N LEU A 168 4.17 8.53 -10.78
CA LEU A 168 4.06 8.77 -12.22
C LEU A 168 3.28 7.66 -12.94
N ALA A 169 3.34 6.44 -12.43
CA ALA A 169 2.62 5.31 -13.00
C ALA A 169 1.10 5.36 -12.73
N ILE A 170 0.66 5.95 -11.61
CA ILE A 170 -0.76 6.08 -11.26
C ILE A 170 -1.55 6.82 -12.35
N PRO A 171 -1.18 8.03 -12.81
CA PRO A 171 -1.88 8.68 -13.90
C PRO A 171 -1.79 7.92 -15.25
N ALA A 172 -0.66 7.25 -15.51
CA ALA A 172 -0.49 6.44 -16.70
C ALA A 172 -1.45 5.23 -16.77
N ALA A 173 -1.90 4.73 -15.61
CA ALA A 173 -2.90 3.68 -15.49
C ALA A 173 -4.37 4.19 -15.59
N GLY A 174 -4.58 5.46 -15.90
CA GLY A 174 -5.91 6.03 -16.12
C GLY A 174 -6.54 6.72 -14.91
N PHE A 175 -5.80 6.88 -13.81
CA PHE A 175 -6.28 7.59 -12.63
C PHE A 175 -6.13 9.11 -12.74
N GLU A 176 -7.08 9.84 -12.17
CA GLU A 176 -6.93 11.27 -11.88
C GLU A 176 -6.24 11.43 -10.53
N LEU A 177 -4.99 11.92 -10.54
CA LEU A 177 -4.21 12.14 -9.33
C LEU A 177 -4.69 13.41 -8.62
N VAL A 178 -5.38 13.28 -7.49
CA VAL A 178 -5.94 14.42 -6.73
C VAL A 178 -4.93 14.97 -5.73
N GLU A 179 -4.27 14.08 -5.00
CA GLU A 179 -3.24 14.46 -4.04
C GLU A 179 -2.07 13.47 -4.12
N ALA A 180 -0.87 14.01 -4.24
CA ALA A 180 0.36 13.25 -4.07
C ALA A 180 1.41 14.12 -3.38
N ARG A 181 1.85 13.68 -2.20
CA ARG A 181 2.91 14.35 -1.43
C ARG A 181 4.13 13.45 -1.40
N ARG A 182 5.25 13.95 -1.90
CA ARG A 182 6.55 13.31 -1.70
C ARG A 182 7.15 13.75 -0.39
N GLU A 183 7.41 12.79 0.49
CA GLU A 183 7.92 13.05 1.85
C GLU A 183 9.04 12.06 2.21
N SER A 184 9.78 12.42 3.26
CA SER A 184 10.87 11.59 3.76
C SER A 184 10.41 10.77 4.96
N MET A 185 10.24 9.49 4.79
CA MET A 185 9.93 8.54 5.86
C MET A 185 11.07 8.50 6.88
N ARG A 186 10.79 8.91 8.12
CA ARG A 186 11.77 9.01 9.20
C ARG A 186 12.14 7.62 9.73
N GLN A 187 13.32 7.49 10.34
CA GLN A 187 13.81 6.24 10.94
C GLN A 187 13.92 5.06 9.95
N THR A 188 14.15 5.37 8.67
CA THR A 188 14.40 4.37 7.61
C THR A 188 15.76 4.59 6.97
N PRO A 189 16.36 3.56 6.37
CA PRO A 189 17.57 3.71 5.58
C PRO A 189 17.41 4.79 4.51
N PRO A 190 18.43 5.61 4.22
CA PRO A 190 18.34 6.71 3.26
C PRO A 190 17.88 6.31 1.86
N ILE A 191 18.13 5.06 1.45
CA ILE A 191 17.77 4.53 0.12
C ILE A 191 16.28 4.24 -0.06
N VAL A 192 15.53 4.00 1.02
CA VAL A 192 14.07 3.74 1.01
C VAL A 192 13.27 4.88 1.63
N ARG A 193 13.92 6.01 1.93
CA ARG A 193 13.29 7.09 2.69
C ARG A 193 12.28 7.90 1.89
N VAL A 194 12.48 8.03 0.57
CA VAL A 194 11.57 8.81 -0.27
C VAL A 194 10.28 8.02 -0.48
N THR A 195 9.18 8.61 -0.08
CA THR A 195 7.84 8.04 -0.22
C THR A 195 6.93 9.03 -0.93
N THR A 196 5.93 8.50 -1.60
CA THR A 196 4.76 9.25 -2.07
C THR A 196 3.54 8.76 -1.33
N ARG A 197 2.65 9.67 -0.96
CA ARG A 197 1.36 9.34 -0.34
C ARG A 197 0.26 10.29 -0.79
N GLY A 198 -0.93 9.79 -0.85
CA GLY A 198 -2.08 10.55 -1.30
C GLY A 198 -3.20 9.67 -1.81
N TYR A 199 -4.00 10.21 -2.70
CA TYR A 199 -5.06 9.48 -3.35
C TYR A 199 -5.30 9.94 -4.79
N ALA A 200 -5.86 9.03 -5.57
CA ALA A 200 -6.27 9.25 -6.94
C ALA A 200 -7.71 8.73 -7.14
N LEU A 201 -8.41 9.22 -8.13
CA LEU A 201 -9.77 8.81 -8.47
C LEU A 201 -9.78 8.03 -9.79
N LYS A 202 -10.61 7.00 -9.87
CA LYS A 202 -11.02 6.44 -11.15
C LYS A 202 -12.03 7.41 -11.77
N PRO A 203 -11.81 7.94 -12.99
CA PRO A 203 -12.78 8.80 -13.66
C PRO A 203 -14.16 8.15 -13.79
N VAL A 204 -15.21 8.98 -13.87
CA VAL A 204 -16.59 8.55 -14.05
C VAL A 204 -16.87 8.19 -15.51
#